data_b3b64fbb5adc953687929c345f338a72
#
_entry.id   b3b64fbb5adc953687929c345f338a72
#
_cell.length_a   1.000
_cell.length_b   1.000
_cell.length_c   1.000
_cell.angle_alpha   90.00
_cell.angle_beta   90.00
_cell.angle_gamma   90.00
#
_symmetry.space_group_name_H-M   'P 1'
#
loop_
_entity.id
_entity.type
_entity.pdbx_description
1 polymer ?
#
loop_
_entity_poly.entity_id
_entity_poly.type
_entity_poly.pdbx_seq_one_letter_code
_entity_poly.pdbx_strand_id
1 'polypeptide(L)'
;RELLLFLFSLSVSSAIMCYVCHSDYNNDCWENYEGTEKGCERKNINGERLAAIGCRTLRITHGEERSIIRECAYTGEDVDDKVTRMSNKLYRSYTQCSKSKCNSSSSFFSLFSLGSLLLFALF
;
A
#
# COMPACT_ATOMS: atom_id res chain seq x y z
N ARG A 1 22.14 -10.03 35.86
CA ARG A 1 23.09 -10.01 34.74
C ARG A 1 22.54 -10.72 33.49
N GLU A 2 21.86 -11.81 33.69
CA GLU A 2 21.26 -12.54 32.57
C GLU A 2 20.01 -11.85 32.01
N LEU A 3 19.34 -11.06 32.80
CA LEU A 3 18.19 -10.25 32.39
C LEU A 3 18.55 -9.13 31.41
N LEU A 4 19.78 -8.64 31.46
CA LEU A 4 20.24 -7.59 30.55
C LEU A 4 20.46 -8.09 29.12
N LEU A 5 20.80 -9.36 28.98
CA LEU A 5 20.98 -9.99 27.67
C LEU A 5 19.68 -10.24 26.93
N PHE A 6 18.58 -10.41 27.65
CA PHE A 6 17.26 -10.61 27.05
C PHE A 6 16.65 -9.35 26.44
N LEU A 7 17.06 -8.20 26.94
CA LEU A 7 16.51 -6.94 26.46
C LEU A 7 17.05 -6.51 25.08
N PHE A 8 18.18 -7.09 24.67
CA PHE A 8 18.79 -6.77 23.38
C PHE A 8 18.23 -7.59 22.21
N SER A 9 17.48 -8.63 22.47
CA SER A 9 17.01 -9.53 21.40
C SER A 9 15.67 -9.13 20.79
N LEU A 10 15.06 -8.05 21.27
CA LEU A 10 13.68 -7.68 20.88
C LEU A 10 13.55 -6.57 19.84
N SER A 11 14.67 -6.07 19.31
CA SER A 11 14.62 -5.00 18.31
C SER A 11 14.75 -5.51 16.88
N VAL A 12 13.92 -6.48 16.51
CA VAL A 12 13.79 -6.85 15.10
C VAL A 12 12.72 -5.98 14.47
N SER A 13 13.15 -4.92 13.78
CA SER A 13 12.24 -4.15 12.96
C SER A 13 11.86 -5.00 11.74
N SER A 14 10.62 -5.46 11.69
CA SER A 14 10.11 -6.18 10.53
C SER A 14 9.96 -5.21 9.36
N ALA A 15 10.37 -5.64 8.17
CA ALA A 15 10.19 -4.88 6.95
C ALA A 15 8.69 -4.68 6.67
N ILE A 16 8.36 -3.55 6.07
CA ILE A 16 6.99 -3.29 5.62
C ILE A 16 6.62 -4.27 4.51
N MET A 17 5.45 -4.84 4.60
CA MET A 17 4.90 -5.71 3.56
C MET A 17 3.85 -4.95 2.76
N CYS A 18 3.89 -5.11 1.43
CA CYS A 18 2.93 -4.49 0.54
C CYS A 18 2.45 -5.52 -0.49
N TYR A 19 1.30 -5.26 -1.09
CA TYR A 19 0.92 -5.95 -2.31
C TYR A 19 1.72 -5.34 -3.45
N VAL A 20 2.33 -6.18 -4.29
CA VAL A 20 3.19 -5.73 -5.39
C VAL A 20 2.77 -6.43 -6.66
N CYS A 21 2.18 -5.69 -7.58
CA CYS A 21 1.65 -6.21 -8.83
C CYS A 21 1.39 -5.08 -9.82
N HIS A 22 1.21 -5.47 -11.08
CA HIS A 22 0.86 -4.55 -12.17
C HIS A 22 -0.20 -5.24 -13.04
N SER A 23 -1.32 -4.59 -13.24
CA SER A 23 -2.47 -5.17 -13.96
C SER A 23 -2.18 -5.53 -15.42
N ASP A 24 -1.22 -4.85 -16.03
CA ASP A 24 -0.82 -5.17 -17.42
C ASP A 24 -0.16 -6.55 -17.53
N TYR A 25 0.40 -7.06 -16.45
CA TYR A 25 1.07 -8.35 -16.39
C TYR A 25 0.29 -9.39 -15.58
N ASN A 26 -0.54 -8.95 -14.66
CA ASN A 26 -1.30 -9.83 -13.77
C ASN A 26 -2.67 -9.20 -13.47
N ASN A 27 -3.71 -9.76 -14.05
CA ASN A 27 -5.07 -9.28 -13.89
C ASN A 27 -5.57 -9.38 -12.44
N ASP A 28 -4.96 -10.25 -11.63
CA ASP A 28 -5.30 -10.38 -10.20
C ASP A 28 -5.01 -9.10 -9.41
N CYS A 29 -4.20 -8.20 -9.96
CA CYS A 29 -3.87 -6.94 -9.32
C CYS A 29 -5.09 -6.05 -9.03
N TRP A 30 -6.19 -6.24 -9.76
CA TRP A 30 -7.41 -5.49 -9.55
C TRP A 30 -8.14 -5.90 -8.27
N GLU A 31 -8.42 -7.17 -8.08
CA GLU A 31 -9.28 -7.65 -7.00
C GLU A 31 -8.70 -8.82 -6.19
N ASN A 32 -8.00 -9.74 -6.83
CA ASN A 32 -7.49 -10.96 -6.21
C ASN A 32 -6.00 -10.88 -5.91
N TYR A 33 -5.55 -9.76 -5.36
CA TYR A 33 -4.15 -9.45 -5.17
C TYR A 33 -3.52 -10.06 -3.91
N GLU A 34 -4.26 -10.81 -3.11
CA GLU A 34 -3.77 -11.38 -1.85
C GLU A 34 -2.52 -12.23 -1.99
N GLY A 35 -2.38 -12.91 -3.13
CA GLY A 35 -1.17 -13.69 -3.42
C GLY A 35 0.04 -12.89 -3.84
N THR A 36 -0.07 -11.57 -3.94
CA THR A 36 1.02 -10.71 -4.38
C THR A 36 1.76 -10.02 -3.24
N GLU A 37 1.55 -10.46 -2.01
CA GLU A 37 2.25 -9.93 -0.84
C GLU A 37 3.75 -10.08 -0.98
N LYS A 38 4.48 -9.03 -0.66
CA LYS A 38 5.94 -9.02 -0.73
C LYS A 38 6.51 -8.15 0.38
N GLY A 39 7.57 -8.63 1.02
CA GLY A 39 8.36 -7.80 1.93
C GLY A 39 9.13 -6.77 1.13
N CYS A 40 9.02 -5.50 1.51
CA CYS A 40 9.68 -4.42 0.81
C CYS A 40 11.16 -4.37 1.18
N GLU A 41 12.02 -4.69 0.23
CA GLU A 41 13.47 -4.61 0.40
C GLU A 41 13.95 -3.17 0.28
N ARG A 42 15.12 -2.90 0.85
CA ARG A 42 15.76 -1.60 0.68
C ARG A 42 16.08 -1.38 -0.79
N LYS A 43 15.86 -0.16 -1.25
CA LYS A 43 16.04 0.20 -2.65
C LYS A 43 16.97 1.39 -2.78
N ASN A 44 17.82 1.36 -3.79
CA ASN A 44 18.72 2.45 -4.11
C ASN A 44 17.98 3.52 -4.92
N ILE A 45 17.83 4.70 -4.33
CA ILE A 45 17.15 5.83 -4.98
C ILE A 45 18.06 7.01 -4.92
N ASN A 46 18.48 7.53 -6.07
CA ASN A 46 19.40 8.65 -6.20
C ASN A 46 20.68 8.48 -5.39
N GLY A 47 21.22 7.26 -5.36
CA GLY A 47 22.45 6.95 -4.63
C GLY A 47 22.29 6.66 -3.15
N GLU A 48 21.09 6.79 -2.60
CA GLU A 48 20.78 6.45 -1.22
C GLU A 48 20.00 5.14 -1.13
N ARG A 49 20.39 4.31 -0.18
CA ARG A 49 19.70 3.04 0.07
C ARG A 49 18.59 3.27 1.11
N LEU A 50 17.36 3.36 0.64
CA LEU A 50 16.21 3.70 1.46
C LEU A 50 15.40 2.47 1.84
N ALA A 51 14.92 2.45 3.07
CA ALA A 51 13.91 1.49 3.51
C ALA A 51 12.54 1.96 3.03
N ALA A 52 11.63 1.01 2.79
CA ALA A 52 10.26 1.34 2.44
C ALA A 52 9.57 2.04 3.60
N ILE A 53 8.87 3.12 3.31
CA ILE A 53 8.11 3.90 4.31
C ILE A 53 6.62 3.60 4.29
N GLY A 54 6.16 2.82 3.32
CA GLY A 54 4.76 2.47 3.19
C GLY A 54 4.46 1.71 1.92
N CYS A 55 3.22 1.71 1.54
CA CYS A 55 2.71 1.07 0.33
C CYS A 55 1.97 2.09 -0.52
N ARG A 56 1.91 1.82 -1.82
CA ARG A 56 1.28 2.74 -2.78
C ARG A 56 0.40 1.98 -3.76
N THR A 57 -0.71 2.60 -4.12
CA THR A 57 -1.55 2.16 -5.22
C THR A 57 -1.60 3.27 -6.26
N LEU A 58 -1.24 2.94 -7.49
CA LEU A 58 -1.32 3.84 -8.63
C LEU A 58 -2.43 3.38 -9.56
N ARG A 59 -3.28 4.30 -9.97
CA ARG A 59 -4.29 4.05 -10.98
C ARG A 59 -4.02 4.99 -12.15
N ILE A 60 -3.88 4.41 -13.33
CA ILE A 60 -3.61 5.14 -14.56
C ILE A 60 -4.77 4.92 -15.50
N THR A 61 -5.34 6.01 -15.99
CA THR A 61 -6.43 5.99 -16.97
C THR A 61 -6.00 6.76 -18.20
N HIS A 62 -6.03 6.10 -19.36
CA HIS A 62 -5.72 6.70 -20.65
C HIS A 62 -6.83 6.38 -21.62
N GLY A 63 -7.75 7.33 -21.81
CA GLY A 63 -8.94 7.08 -22.59
C GLY A 63 -9.83 6.03 -21.92
N GLU A 64 -10.03 4.91 -22.58
CA GLU A 64 -10.78 3.77 -22.04
C GLU A 64 -9.89 2.73 -21.36
N GLU A 65 -8.59 2.86 -21.53
CA GLU A 65 -7.63 1.93 -20.91
C GLU A 65 -7.37 2.29 -19.47
N ARG A 66 -7.35 1.28 -18.60
CA ARG A 66 -7.11 1.42 -17.17
C ARG A 66 -6.05 0.44 -16.73
N SER A 67 -5.17 0.91 -15.87
CA SER A 67 -4.16 0.08 -15.22
C SER A 67 -4.11 0.39 -13.74
N ILE A 68 -3.76 -0.61 -12.95
CA ILE A 68 -3.49 -0.45 -11.52
C ILE A 68 -2.12 -1.04 -11.21
N ILE A 69 -1.35 -0.31 -10.40
CA ILE A 69 -0.03 -0.75 -9.93
C ILE A 69 -0.05 -0.66 -8.41
N ARG A 70 0.30 -1.76 -7.76
CA ARG A 70 0.49 -1.81 -6.32
C ARG A 70 1.96 -2.02 -6.07
N GLU A 71 2.54 -1.22 -5.17
CA GLU A 71 3.98 -1.23 -4.97
C GLU A 71 4.39 -0.77 -3.58
N CYS A 72 5.65 -1.01 -3.24
CA CYS A 72 6.26 -0.43 -2.05
C CYS A 72 6.55 1.05 -2.29
N ALA A 73 6.39 1.86 -1.26
CA ALA A 73 6.68 3.30 -1.31
C ALA A 73 7.95 3.60 -0.52
N TYR A 74 8.83 4.38 -1.11
CA TYR A 74 10.13 4.74 -0.52
C TYR A 74 10.27 6.23 -0.25
N THR A 75 9.48 7.05 -0.92
CA THR A 75 9.48 8.50 -0.81
C THR A 75 8.05 9.02 -0.86
N GLY A 76 7.88 10.30 -0.57
CA GLY A 76 6.57 10.94 -0.61
C GLY A 76 5.86 10.93 0.73
N GLU A 77 4.66 11.45 0.74
CA GLU A 77 3.82 11.55 1.93
C GLU A 77 2.56 10.70 1.76
N ASP A 78 1.96 10.35 2.88
CA ASP A 78 0.67 9.67 2.87
C ASP A 78 -0.37 10.58 2.25
N VAL A 79 -1.12 10.04 1.31
CA VAL A 79 -2.14 10.78 0.57
C VAL A 79 -3.22 9.83 0.11
N ASP A 80 -4.46 10.29 0.10
CA ASP A 80 -5.58 9.49 -0.34
C ASP A 80 -6.10 10.04 -1.68
N ASP A 81 -6.02 9.19 -2.69
CA ASP A 81 -6.59 9.43 -4.03
C ASP A 81 -6.20 10.78 -4.66
N LYS A 82 -4.90 11.06 -4.68
CA LYS A 82 -4.40 12.28 -5.32
C LYS A 82 -4.41 12.13 -6.83
N VAL A 83 -5.23 12.95 -7.50
CA VAL A 83 -5.39 12.91 -8.94
C VAL A 83 -4.47 13.92 -9.61
N THR A 84 -3.72 13.48 -10.61
CA THR A 84 -2.88 14.32 -11.44
C THR A 84 -3.24 14.13 -12.90
N ARG A 85 -3.53 15.24 -13.58
CA ARG A 85 -3.77 15.24 -15.02
C ARG A 85 -2.44 15.44 -15.72
N MET A 86 -2.02 14.46 -16.52
CA MET A 86 -0.70 14.51 -17.13
C MET A 86 -0.72 15.07 -18.56
N SER A 87 -1.66 14.63 -19.40
CA SER A 87 -1.79 15.07 -20.79
C SER A 87 -3.14 14.65 -21.32
N ASN A 88 -3.37 14.75 -22.65
CA ASN A 88 -4.64 14.42 -23.27
C ASN A 88 -5.21 13.09 -22.79
N LYS A 89 -6.32 13.14 -22.02
CA LYS A 89 -7.03 11.99 -21.48
C LYS A 89 -6.19 11.05 -20.61
N LEU A 90 -4.98 11.46 -20.21
CA LEU A 90 -4.14 10.70 -19.31
C LEU A 90 -4.28 11.23 -17.89
N TYR A 91 -4.84 10.41 -17.00
CA TYR A 91 -5.02 10.71 -15.59
C TYR A 91 -4.26 9.71 -14.76
N ARG A 92 -3.66 10.19 -13.72
CA ARG A 92 -2.98 9.36 -12.75
C ARG A 92 -3.50 9.71 -11.37
N SER A 93 -3.96 8.69 -10.63
CA SER A 93 -4.29 8.87 -9.23
C SER A 93 -3.45 7.92 -8.39
N TYR A 94 -3.11 8.35 -7.18
CA TYR A 94 -2.37 7.48 -6.29
C TYR A 94 -2.80 7.66 -4.85
N THR A 95 -2.70 6.58 -4.10
CA THR A 95 -2.91 6.52 -2.67
C THR A 95 -1.64 5.97 -2.04
N GLN A 96 -1.11 6.62 -1.03
CA GLN A 96 0.06 6.17 -0.30
C GLN A 96 -0.27 6.12 1.18
N CYS A 97 0.19 5.08 1.84
CA CYS A 97 -0.10 4.82 3.24
C CYS A 97 1.14 4.23 3.90
N SER A 98 1.24 4.33 5.23
CA SER A 98 2.45 4.00 5.98
C SER A 98 2.38 2.72 6.78
N LYS A 99 1.35 1.91 6.60
CA LYS A 99 1.20 0.63 7.30
C LYS A 99 1.42 -0.55 6.35
N SER A 100 1.82 -1.69 6.91
CA SER A 100 1.94 -2.93 6.14
C SER A 100 0.60 -3.31 5.52
N LYS A 101 0.63 -3.72 4.25
CA LYS A 101 -0.55 -4.16 3.48
C LYS A 101 -1.65 -3.11 3.36
N CYS A 102 -1.31 -1.84 3.51
CA CYS A 102 -2.30 -0.77 3.45
C CYS A 102 -2.72 -0.41 2.02
N ASN A 103 -2.02 -0.93 1.00
CA ASN A 103 -2.39 -0.71 -0.40
C ASN A 103 -3.40 -1.74 -0.92
N SER A 104 -4.30 -2.17 -0.07
CA SER A 104 -5.47 -2.95 -0.43
C SER A 104 -6.60 -2.05 -0.88
N SER A 105 -7.54 -2.60 -1.64
CA SER A 105 -8.75 -1.88 -2.04
C SER A 105 -9.83 -2.02 -0.98
N SER A 106 -10.67 -0.99 -0.84
CA SER A 106 -11.95 -1.05 -0.11
C SER A 106 -11.90 -1.31 1.40
N SER A 107 -10.79 -0.97 2.09
CA SER A 107 -10.74 -1.02 3.55
C SER A 107 -11.77 -0.06 4.18
N PHE A 108 -12.15 0.99 3.48
CA PHE A 108 -13.11 1.98 3.94
C PHE A 108 -14.52 1.41 4.08
N PHE A 109 -14.93 0.53 3.16
CA PHE A 109 -16.26 -0.07 3.19
C PHE A 109 -16.45 -1.03 4.35
N SER A 110 -15.43 -1.78 4.72
CA SER A 110 -15.52 -2.72 5.83
C SER A 110 -15.68 -2.01 7.17
N LEU A 111 -15.04 -0.87 7.37
CA LEU A 111 -15.20 -0.06 8.57
C LEU A 111 -16.59 0.54 8.68
N PHE A 112 -17.18 0.94 7.57
CA PHE A 112 -18.52 1.50 7.54
C PHE A 112 -19.57 0.45 7.87
N SER A 113 -19.45 -0.75 7.36
CA SER A 113 -20.39 -1.82 7.64
C SER A 113 -20.32 -2.29 9.10
N LEU A 114 -19.13 -2.30 9.70
CA LEU A 114 -18.96 -2.61 11.11
C LEU A 114 -19.59 -1.55 12.02
N GLY A 115 -19.46 -0.28 11.65
CA GLY A 115 -20.11 0.81 12.37
C GLY A 115 -21.63 0.73 12.35
N SER A 116 -22.20 0.35 11.23
CA SER A 116 -23.64 0.14 11.12
C SER A 116 -24.14 -0.99 11.99
N LEU A 117 -23.42 -2.11 12.02
CA LEU A 117 -23.77 -3.27 12.83
C LEU A 117 -23.71 -2.96 14.32
N LEU A 118 -22.74 -2.17 14.76
CA LEU A 118 -22.62 -1.77 16.15
C LEU A 118 -23.76 -0.86 16.58
N LEU A 119 -24.23 0.01 15.71
CA LEU A 119 -25.37 0.87 15.99
C LEU A 119 -26.67 0.08 16.15
N PHE A 120 -26.85 -0.95 15.35
CA PHE A 120 -28.01 -1.83 15.48
C PHE A 120 -27.97 -2.68 16.74
N ALA A 121 -26.81 -3.05 17.21
CA ALA A 121 -26.67 -3.83 18.43
C ALA A 121 -26.93 -3.02 19.71
N LEU A 122 -26.87 -1.70 19.66
CA LEU A 122 -27.12 -0.80 20.78
C LEU A 122 -28.60 -0.41 20.93
N PHE A 123 -29.40 -0.73 19.95
CA PHE A 123 -30.83 -0.51 19.95
C PHE A 123 -31.63 -1.84 19.93
#